data_222bdb792d1c6959625040758850b3a4
#
_entry.id   222bdb792d1c6959625040758850b3a4
#
_cell.length_a   1.000
_cell.length_b   1.000
_cell.length_c   1.000
_cell.angle_alpha   90.00
_cell.angle_beta   90.00
_cell.angle_gamma   90.00
#
_symmetry.space_group_name_H-M   'P 1'
#
loop_
_entity.id
_entity.type
_entity.pdbx_description
1 polymer ?
#
loop_
_entity_poly.entity_id
_entity_poly.type
_entity_poly.pdbx_seq_one_letter_code
_entity_poly.pdbx_strand_id
1 'polypeptide(L)'
;MAAVQGSAARLVEVALAEEGYVEGPKDNETKFGAFTGSNFQPWCGSFVMWCANEAQVKMPNTVYTPAGAQAFMKAGTWQKAEEATPQPGDIAYFDFPNDGVDRISHVGIVVKDNGDGTVMVIEGNTTKAKAGDQRNGGEVCLQRRAYKKKNGSKVMPSKPVAIVGFGRPAFGTPVKKKEVKAAAPAKPAAKKAPAKTPAKTSAPKKK
;
A
#
# COMPACT_ATOMS: atom_id res chain seq x y z
N MET A 1 23.03 -3.40 -10.69
CA MET A 1 22.35 -4.36 -11.59
C MET A 1 20.89 -4.47 -11.11
N ALA A 2 19.92 -4.48 -12.04
CA ALA A 2 18.51 -4.68 -11.68
C ALA A 2 18.30 -6.08 -11.07
N ALA A 3 17.35 -6.19 -10.11
CA ALA A 3 17.02 -7.47 -9.50
C ALA A 3 16.38 -8.44 -10.51
N VAL A 4 16.56 -9.75 -10.27
CA VAL A 4 16.10 -10.82 -11.17
C VAL A 4 14.57 -10.85 -11.22
N GLN A 5 14.00 -10.97 -12.43
CA GLN A 5 12.54 -11.13 -12.63
C GLN A 5 11.99 -12.34 -11.86
N GLY A 6 10.77 -12.20 -11.33
CA GLY A 6 10.13 -13.21 -10.49
C GLY A 6 10.64 -13.26 -9.04
N SER A 7 11.59 -12.40 -8.65
CA SER A 7 12.14 -12.37 -7.29
C SER A 7 11.42 -11.35 -6.37
N ALA A 8 11.51 -11.58 -5.08
CA ALA A 8 11.05 -10.62 -4.05
C ALA A 8 11.78 -9.27 -4.18
N ALA A 9 13.09 -9.30 -4.42
CA ALA A 9 13.89 -8.09 -4.61
C ALA A 9 13.40 -7.26 -5.82
N ARG A 10 13.01 -7.91 -6.93
CA ARG A 10 12.47 -7.23 -8.10
C ARG A 10 11.10 -6.62 -7.82
N LEU A 11 10.24 -7.32 -7.07
CA LEU A 11 8.93 -6.79 -6.67
C LEU A 11 9.10 -5.50 -5.84
N VAL A 12 9.99 -5.52 -4.87
CA VAL A 12 10.30 -4.36 -4.01
C VAL A 12 10.91 -3.22 -4.83
N GLU A 13 11.86 -3.51 -5.72
CA GLU A 13 12.49 -2.51 -6.60
C GLU A 13 11.45 -1.80 -7.48
N VAL A 14 10.56 -2.55 -8.13
CA VAL A 14 9.48 -2.01 -8.95
C VAL A 14 8.54 -1.14 -8.13
N ALA A 15 8.16 -1.59 -6.94
CA ALA A 15 7.23 -0.85 -6.10
C ALA A 15 7.84 0.45 -5.57
N LEU A 16 9.10 0.45 -5.15
CA LEU A 16 9.82 1.64 -4.68
C LEU A 16 10.04 2.67 -5.79
N ALA A 17 10.19 2.23 -7.05
CA ALA A 17 10.30 3.14 -8.19
C ALA A 17 9.04 4.00 -8.42
N GLU A 18 7.90 3.60 -7.86
CA GLU A 18 6.64 4.34 -7.92
C GLU A 18 6.42 5.28 -6.72
N GLU A 19 7.34 5.34 -5.76
CA GLU A 19 7.20 6.23 -4.60
C GLU A 19 7.04 7.68 -5.05
N GLY A 20 6.00 8.36 -4.53
CA GLY A 20 5.65 9.73 -4.88
C GLY A 20 4.73 9.84 -6.11
N TYR A 21 4.30 8.71 -6.70
CA TYR A 21 3.20 8.75 -7.66
C TYR A 21 1.94 9.33 -7.01
N VAL A 22 1.25 10.21 -7.73
CA VAL A 22 -0.02 10.82 -7.31
C VAL A 22 -1.07 10.46 -8.38
N GLU A 23 -2.28 10.13 -7.92
CA GLU A 23 -3.41 9.88 -8.82
C GLU A 23 -3.73 11.08 -9.72
N GLY A 24 -4.46 10.85 -10.77
CA GLY A 24 -4.83 11.87 -11.75
C GLY A 24 -5.81 12.91 -11.19
N PRO A 25 -6.27 13.86 -12.05
CA PRO A 25 -7.14 14.95 -11.62
C PRO A 25 -8.53 14.49 -11.16
N LYS A 26 -8.96 13.29 -11.57
CA LYS A 26 -10.17 12.66 -11.09
C LYS A 26 -9.80 11.68 -9.97
N ASP A 27 -10.64 11.62 -8.96
CA ASP A 27 -10.47 10.73 -7.82
C ASP A 27 -10.26 9.27 -8.28
N ASN A 28 -9.24 8.63 -7.73
CA ASN A 28 -8.85 7.25 -8.06
C ASN A 28 -8.51 6.99 -9.55
N GLU A 29 -8.18 8.01 -10.35
CA GLU A 29 -7.72 7.85 -11.73
C GLU A 29 -6.25 7.49 -11.77
N THR A 30 -5.90 6.23 -12.05
CA THR A 30 -4.52 5.76 -12.02
C THR A 30 -4.17 4.79 -13.14
N LYS A 31 -2.87 4.73 -13.51
CA LYS A 31 -2.35 3.66 -14.38
C LYS A 31 -2.57 2.26 -13.79
N PHE A 32 -2.56 2.15 -12.46
CA PHE A 32 -2.74 0.89 -11.74
C PHE A 32 -4.18 0.39 -11.84
N GLY A 33 -5.16 1.28 -11.63
CA GLY A 33 -6.57 0.99 -11.82
C GLY A 33 -6.90 0.66 -13.28
N ALA A 34 -6.35 1.42 -14.24
CA ALA A 34 -6.48 1.13 -15.66
C ALA A 34 -5.93 -0.25 -16.04
N PHE A 35 -4.76 -0.63 -15.47
CA PHE A 35 -4.15 -1.95 -15.69
C PHE A 35 -5.04 -3.11 -15.22
N THR A 36 -5.69 -2.98 -14.06
CA THR A 36 -6.53 -4.03 -13.50
C THR A 36 -7.96 -4.01 -14.02
N GLY A 37 -8.35 -2.99 -14.80
CA GLY A 37 -9.74 -2.77 -15.23
C GLY A 37 -10.63 -2.21 -14.11
N SER A 38 -10.05 -1.65 -13.05
CA SER A 38 -10.72 -1.11 -11.85
C SER A 38 -10.38 0.37 -11.65
N ASN A 39 -10.29 1.16 -12.74
CA ASN A 39 -10.02 2.59 -12.64
C ASN A 39 -11.17 3.33 -11.92
N PHE A 40 -10.88 4.45 -11.28
CA PHE A 40 -11.83 5.23 -10.47
C PHE A 40 -12.36 4.48 -9.23
N GLN A 41 -11.65 3.48 -8.76
CA GLN A 41 -11.92 2.73 -7.54
C GLN A 41 -10.68 2.78 -6.64
N PRO A 42 -10.80 2.55 -5.32
CA PRO A 42 -9.65 2.44 -4.42
C PRO A 42 -8.60 1.48 -5.00
N TRP A 43 -7.38 1.96 -5.20
CA TRP A 43 -6.40 1.31 -6.06
C TRP A 43 -5.17 0.70 -5.35
N CYS A 44 -5.22 0.55 -4.02
CA CYS A 44 -4.14 -0.10 -3.27
C CYS A 44 -3.84 -1.52 -3.79
N GLY A 45 -4.88 -2.33 -4.00
CA GLY A 45 -4.74 -3.67 -4.57
C GLY A 45 -4.30 -3.66 -6.04
N SER A 46 -4.79 -2.69 -6.82
CA SER A 46 -4.38 -2.50 -8.22
C SER A 46 -2.90 -2.13 -8.35
N PHE A 47 -2.37 -1.29 -7.43
CA PHE A 47 -0.96 -0.99 -7.32
C PHE A 47 -0.12 -2.25 -7.11
N VAL A 48 -0.48 -3.07 -6.13
CA VAL A 48 0.23 -4.33 -5.82
C VAL A 48 0.21 -5.27 -7.03
N MET A 49 -0.93 -5.43 -7.69
CA MET A 49 -1.05 -6.30 -8.88
C MET A 49 -0.24 -5.78 -10.06
N TRP A 50 -0.18 -4.46 -10.25
CA TRP A 50 0.66 -3.85 -11.29
C TRP A 50 2.15 -4.11 -11.00
N CYS A 51 2.60 -3.88 -9.77
CA CYS A 51 3.98 -4.17 -9.37
C CYS A 51 4.35 -5.65 -9.57
N ALA A 52 3.45 -6.57 -9.21
CA ALA A 52 3.67 -7.99 -9.42
C ALA A 52 3.80 -8.35 -10.91
N ASN A 53 2.99 -7.73 -11.79
CA ASN A 53 3.12 -7.90 -13.24
C ASN A 53 4.44 -7.38 -13.78
N GLU A 54 4.87 -6.17 -13.38
CA GLU A 54 6.14 -5.58 -13.81
C GLU A 54 7.36 -6.36 -13.31
N ALA A 55 7.25 -6.95 -12.12
CA ALA A 55 8.27 -7.82 -11.53
C ALA A 55 8.16 -9.28 -12.01
N GLN A 56 7.14 -9.65 -12.80
CA GLN A 56 6.84 -11.02 -13.25
C GLN A 56 6.67 -12.01 -12.09
N VAL A 57 6.09 -11.56 -10.98
CA VAL A 57 5.82 -12.36 -9.78
C VAL A 57 4.42 -12.94 -9.84
N LYS A 58 4.31 -14.26 -9.60
CA LYS A 58 3.02 -14.95 -9.48
C LYS A 58 2.43 -14.76 -8.08
N MET A 59 1.22 -14.25 -8.00
CA MET A 59 0.49 -14.09 -6.74
C MET A 59 -1.03 -14.10 -6.95
N PRO A 60 -1.84 -14.34 -5.90
CA PRO A 60 -3.28 -14.16 -5.95
C PRO A 60 -3.69 -12.72 -6.33
N ASN A 61 -4.84 -12.58 -6.98
CA ASN A 61 -5.42 -11.27 -7.27
C ASN A 61 -5.84 -10.57 -5.97
N THR A 62 -5.28 -9.38 -5.71
CA THR A 62 -5.50 -8.57 -4.51
C THR A 62 -6.29 -7.29 -4.77
N VAL A 63 -6.82 -7.08 -5.98
CA VAL A 63 -7.61 -5.87 -6.30
C VAL A 63 -8.75 -5.70 -5.29
N TYR A 64 -9.48 -6.79 -4.99
CA TYR A 64 -10.37 -6.83 -3.84
C TYR A 64 -9.63 -7.47 -2.66
N THR A 65 -9.22 -6.67 -1.70
CA THR A 65 -8.28 -7.04 -0.64
C THR A 65 -8.74 -8.22 0.23
N PRO A 66 -10.04 -8.37 0.63
CA PRO A 66 -10.48 -9.55 1.38
C PRO A 66 -10.32 -10.85 0.60
N ALA A 67 -10.65 -10.85 -0.69
CA ALA A 67 -10.50 -12.03 -1.53
C ALA A 67 -9.03 -12.41 -1.75
N GLY A 68 -8.15 -11.41 -1.89
CA GLY A 68 -6.70 -11.62 -1.97
C GLY A 68 -6.14 -12.30 -0.73
N ALA A 69 -6.50 -11.82 0.47
CA ALA A 69 -6.12 -12.43 1.73
C ALA A 69 -6.60 -13.89 1.84
N GLN A 70 -7.88 -14.12 1.54
CA GLN A 70 -8.45 -15.48 1.53
C GLN A 70 -7.73 -16.42 0.56
N ALA A 71 -7.32 -15.92 -0.60
CA ALA A 71 -6.59 -16.72 -1.58
C ALA A 71 -5.19 -17.12 -1.07
N PHE A 72 -4.47 -16.25 -0.36
CA PHE A 72 -3.22 -16.58 0.32
C PHE A 72 -3.44 -17.60 1.46
N MET A 73 -4.51 -17.45 2.25
CA MET A 73 -4.90 -18.41 3.29
C MET A 73 -5.15 -19.81 2.69
N LYS A 74 -5.95 -19.84 1.61
CA LYS A 74 -6.27 -21.10 0.90
C LYS A 74 -5.04 -21.75 0.26
N ALA A 75 -4.08 -20.96 -0.18
CA ALA A 75 -2.82 -21.44 -0.74
C ALA A 75 -1.80 -21.91 0.33
N GLY A 76 -2.09 -21.73 1.63
CA GLY A 76 -1.16 -22.05 2.72
C GLY A 76 0.06 -21.13 2.81
N THR A 77 -0.02 -19.94 2.19
CA THR A 77 1.07 -18.94 2.16
C THR A 77 0.72 -17.66 2.89
N TRP A 78 -0.22 -17.76 3.82
CA TRP A 78 -0.61 -16.70 4.74
C TRP A 78 0.05 -16.86 6.11
N GLN A 79 0.47 -15.75 6.71
CA GLN A 79 0.92 -15.68 8.10
C GLN A 79 0.10 -14.62 8.86
N LYS A 80 -0.48 -14.99 10.00
CA LYS A 80 -1.12 -14.03 10.90
C LYS A 80 -0.07 -13.05 11.44
N ALA A 81 -0.43 -11.80 11.64
CA ALA A 81 0.52 -10.76 12.02
C ALA A 81 1.28 -11.08 13.33
N GLU A 82 0.59 -11.64 14.34
CA GLU A 82 1.21 -12.01 15.62
C GLU A 82 2.27 -13.12 15.52
N GLU A 83 2.15 -14.01 14.54
CA GLU A 83 3.04 -15.17 14.33
C GLU A 83 4.09 -14.91 13.23
N ALA A 84 3.88 -13.85 12.45
CA ALA A 84 4.66 -13.61 11.24
C ALA A 84 6.13 -13.27 11.49
N THR A 85 6.97 -13.69 10.55
CA THR A 85 8.30 -13.16 10.29
C THR A 85 8.29 -12.57 8.89
N PRO A 86 7.88 -11.28 8.75
CA PRO A 86 7.74 -10.64 7.45
C PRO A 86 9.06 -10.57 6.71
N GLN A 87 9.00 -10.78 5.40
CA GLN A 87 10.16 -10.67 4.51
C GLN A 87 9.90 -9.64 3.42
N PRO A 88 10.95 -9.03 2.84
CA PRO A 88 10.79 -8.19 1.67
C PRO A 88 10.01 -8.91 0.56
N GLY A 89 9.02 -8.24 -0.01
CA GLY A 89 8.12 -8.80 -1.03
C GLY A 89 6.85 -9.46 -0.48
N ASP A 90 6.72 -9.71 0.82
CA ASP A 90 5.44 -10.14 1.40
C ASP A 90 4.38 -9.05 1.20
N ILE A 91 3.14 -9.45 1.07
CA ILE A 91 1.99 -8.56 0.91
C ILE A 91 1.32 -8.37 2.27
N ALA A 92 1.43 -7.17 2.82
CA ALA A 92 0.81 -6.79 4.08
C ALA A 92 -0.66 -6.42 3.88
N TYR A 93 -1.56 -7.00 4.67
CA TYR A 93 -2.99 -6.75 4.65
C TYR A 93 -3.43 -6.01 5.92
N PHE A 94 -4.27 -5.00 5.73
CA PHE A 94 -4.67 -4.08 6.79
C PHE A 94 -6.17 -4.13 7.02
N ASP A 95 -6.52 -4.07 8.30
CA ASP A 95 -7.84 -3.71 8.80
C ASP A 95 -7.66 -2.48 9.69
N PHE A 96 -7.98 -1.31 9.17
CA PHE A 96 -7.77 -0.08 9.91
C PHE A 96 -8.87 0.10 10.95
N PRO A 97 -8.52 0.22 12.24
CA PRO A 97 -9.51 0.49 13.27
C PRO A 97 -10.16 1.86 13.04
N ASN A 98 -11.47 1.93 13.20
CA ASN A 98 -12.28 3.14 13.10
C ASN A 98 -12.35 3.77 11.69
N ASP A 99 -12.11 3.02 10.63
CA ASP A 99 -12.32 3.48 9.25
C ASP A 99 -13.77 3.25 8.76
N GLY A 100 -14.64 2.75 9.63
CA GLY A 100 -16.04 2.44 9.32
C GLY A 100 -16.22 1.16 8.49
N VAL A 101 -15.16 0.37 8.33
CA VAL A 101 -15.15 -0.87 7.53
C VAL A 101 -14.63 -2.01 8.39
N ASP A 102 -15.53 -2.94 8.76
CA ASP A 102 -15.17 -4.14 9.56
C ASP A 102 -14.69 -5.28 8.64
N ARG A 103 -13.56 -5.07 8.00
CA ARG A 103 -12.88 -6.06 7.14
C ARG A 103 -11.52 -5.54 6.66
N ILE A 104 -10.69 -6.42 6.15
CA ILE A 104 -9.47 -6.04 5.42
C ILE A 104 -9.84 -5.04 4.31
N SER A 105 -9.30 -3.82 4.42
CA SER A 105 -9.66 -2.68 3.57
C SER A 105 -8.47 -2.10 2.78
N HIS A 106 -7.22 -2.52 3.11
CA HIS A 106 -6.02 -1.98 2.48
C HIS A 106 -4.92 -3.04 2.33
N VAL A 107 -3.95 -2.77 1.45
CA VAL A 107 -2.84 -3.68 1.14
C VAL A 107 -1.60 -2.91 0.68
N GLY A 108 -0.40 -3.44 0.99
CA GLY A 108 0.87 -2.91 0.52
C GLY A 108 1.94 -4.00 0.43
N ILE A 109 3.12 -3.64 -0.07
CA ILE A 109 4.27 -4.54 -0.26
C ILE A 109 5.31 -4.27 0.83
N VAL A 110 5.71 -5.29 1.57
CA VAL A 110 6.77 -5.19 2.59
C VAL A 110 8.10 -4.92 1.91
N VAL A 111 8.77 -3.87 2.34
CA VAL A 111 10.12 -3.50 1.90
C VAL A 111 11.16 -4.05 2.88
N LYS A 112 10.87 -3.99 4.18
CA LYS A 112 11.80 -4.40 5.24
C LYS A 112 11.06 -4.67 6.54
N ASP A 113 11.44 -5.74 7.25
CA ASP A 113 11.15 -5.90 8.67
C ASP A 113 12.21 -5.12 9.49
N ASN A 114 11.76 -4.27 10.42
CA ASN A 114 12.64 -3.49 11.27
C ASN A 114 13.12 -4.27 12.52
N GLY A 115 12.59 -5.48 12.76
CA GLY A 115 12.93 -6.34 13.90
C GLY A 115 12.37 -5.86 15.25
N ASP A 116 11.57 -4.79 15.25
CA ASP A 116 11.00 -4.17 16.46
C ASP A 116 9.47 -4.27 16.53
N GLY A 117 8.87 -5.16 15.72
CA GLY A 117 7.41 -5.31 15.58
C GLY A 117 6.80 -4.33 14.57
N THR A 118 7.65 -3.64 13.79
CA THR A 118 7.22 -2.78 12.69
C THR A 118 7.88 -3.21 11.38
N VAL A 119 7.21 -2.90 10.28
CA VAL A 119 7.72 -3.08 8.91
C VAL A 119 7.70 -1.75 8.15
N MET A 120 8.60 -1.61 7.17
CA MET A 120 8.45 -0.62 6.12
C MET A 120 7.63 -1.23 5.00
N VAL A 121 6.55 -0.56 4.60
CA VAL A 121 5.61 -1.00 3.56
C VAL A 121 5.49 0.10 2.53
N ILE A 122 5.60 -0.24 1.25
CA ILE A 122 5.23 0.66 0.15
C ILE A 122 3.78 0.42 -0.21
N GLU A 123 2.97 1.48 -0.18
CA GLU A 123 1.52 1.42 -0.28
C GLU A 123 1.02 2.36 -1.36
N GLY A 124 0.10 1.89 -2.20
CA GLY A 124 -0.66 2.74 -3.12
C GLY A 124 -1.97 3.21 -2.48
N ASN A 125 -2.50 4.32 -2.96
CA ASN A 125 -3.75 4.92 -2.48
C ASN A 125 -3.72 5.28 -0.98
N THR A 126 -2.60 5.78 -0.51
CA THR A 126 -2.39 6.23 0.86
C THR A 126 -1.85 7.66 0.86
N THR A 127 -1.47 8.20 2.03
CA THR A 127 -0.83 9.51 2.13
C THR A 127 0.25 9.53 3.21
N LYS A 128 1.29 10.34 3.00
CA LYS A 128 2.32 10.62 4.03
C LYS A 128 1.78 11.44 5.20
N ALA A 129 0.70 12.19 5.01
CA ALA A 129 0.11 13.02 6.05
C ALA A 129 -0.51 12.16 7.16
N LYS A 130 -0.03 12.32 8.41
CA LYS A 130 -0.51 11.55 9.56
C LYS A 130 -2.02 11.69 9.82
N ALA A 131 -2.60 12.84 9.46
CA ALA A 131 -4.03 13.12 9.58
C ALA A 131 -4.81 12.85 8.29
N GLY A 132 -4.15 12.37 7.22
CA GLY A 132 -4.78 12.08 5.94
C GLY A 132 -5.41 10.69 5.90
N ASP A 133 -6.20 10.46 4.87
CA ASP A 133 -6.82 9.16 4.64
C ASP A 133 -5.75 8.12 4.27
N GLN A 134 -5.59 7.11 5.13
CA GLN A 134 -4.60 6.05 4.94
C GLN A 134 -5.09 4.97 3.98
N ARG A 135 -6.35 5.01 3.58
CA ARG A 135 -7.01 4.02 2.72
C ARG A 135 -7.40 4.60 1.35
N ASN A 136 -7.58 5.92 1.24
CA ASN A 136 -7.91 6.64 0.00
C ASN A 136 -7.17 7.97 -0.07
N GLY A 137 -5.84 7.94 0.11
CA GLY A 137 -5.00 9.14 0.19
C GLY A 137 -4.41 9.61 -1.13
N GLY A 138 -4.61 8.87 -2.23
CA GLY A 138 -4.25 9.28 -3.58
C GLY A 138 -2.76 9.21 -3.96
N GLU A 139 -1.89 8.69 -3.09
CA GLU A 139 -0.43 8.66 -3.31
C GLU A 139 0.16 7.25 -3.17
N VAL A 140 1.34 7.03 -3.77
CA VAL A 140 2.22 5.91 -3.43
C VAL A 140 3.24 6.39 -2.40
N CYS A 141 3.22 5.81 -1.21
CA CYS A 141 4.11 6.21 -0.11
C CYS A 141 4.76 5.02 0.60
N LEU A 142 6.02 5.22 0.98
CA LEU A 142 6.69 4.34 1.93
C LEU A 142 6.27 4.69 3.36
N GLN A 143 5.71 3.72 4.09
CA GLN A 143 5.14 3.89 5.42
C GLN A 143 5.77 2.92 6.43
N ARG A 144 5.94 3.38 7.67
CA ARG A 144 6.28 2.49 8.79
C ARG A 144 5.00 2.04 9.48
N ARG A 145 4.77 0.73 9.53
CA ARG A 145 3.55 0.10 10.06
C ARG A 145 3.87 -0.90 11.17
N ALA A 146 3.11 -0.86 12.25
CA ALA A 146 3.20 -1.86 13.30
C ALA A 146 2.41 -3.11 12.92
N TYR A 147 2.96 -4.31 13.22
CA TYR A 147 2.31 -5.59 13.01
C TYR A 147 2.29 -6.47 14.27
N LYS A 148 3.17 -6.20 15.24
CA LYS A 148 3.19 -6.88 16.56
C LYS A 148 3.13 -5.87 17.69
N LYS A 149 2.42 -6.25 18.76
CA LYS A 149 2.58 -5.62 20.07
C LYS A 149 3.82 -6.26 20.71
N LYS A 150 4.84 -5.47 21.00
CA LYS A 150 6.04 -5.99 21.67
C LYS A 150 5.69 -6.31 23.12
N ASN A 151 5.60 -7.60 23.49
CA ASN A 151 5.49 -8.03 24.87
C ASN A 151 6.77 -7.64 25.62
N GLY A 152 6.64 -6.83 26.69
CA GLY A 152 7.74 -6.52 27.62
C GLY A 152 8.60 -5.31 27.32
N SER A 153 8.34 -4.49 26.31
CA SER A 153 9.02 -3.21 26.10
C SER A 153 8.03 -2.05 26.15
N LYS A 154 8.37 -0.98 26.90
CA LYS A 154 7.56 0.22 27.13
C LYS A 154 7.26 1.09 25.89
N VAL A 155 7.60 0.63 24.71
CA VAL A 155 7.26 1.33 23.45
C VAL A 155 6.02 0.66 22.86
N MET A 156 4.87 0.94 23.43
CA MET A 156 3.60 0.71 22.77
C MET A 156 3.54 1.68 21.58
N PRO A 157 3.32 1.23 20.33
CA PRO A 157 2.86 2.16 19.32
C PRO A 157 1.54 2.73 19.84
N SER A 158 1.43 4.05 19.87
CA SER A 158 0.26 4.79 20.37
C SER A 158 -0.99 4.60 19.49
N LYS A 159 -0.96 3.66 18.56
CA LYS A 159 -2.06 3.31 17.64
C LYS A 159 -2.28 1.80 17.60
N PRO A 160 -3.54 1.35 17.44
CA PRO A 160 -3.84 -0.05 17.23
C PRO A 160 -3.06 -0.61 16.04
N VAL A 161 -2.62 -1.86 16.14
CA VAL A 161 -1.97 -2.58 15.05
C VAL A 161 -3.00 -2.77 13.94
N ALA A 162 -2.71 -2.23 12.75
CA ALA A 162 -3.62 -2.31 11.61
C ALA A 162 -3.32 -3.52 10.70
N ILE A 163 -2.08 -4.03 10.68
CA ILE A 163 -1.75 -5.22 9.89
C ILE A 163 -2.30 -6.46 10.57
N VAL A 164 -3.14 -7.21 9.85
CA VAL A 164 -3.76 -8.46 10.33
C VAL A 164 -3.02 -9.71 9.85
N GLY A 165 -2.23 -9.59 8.80
CA GLY A 165 -1.41 -10.69 8.29
C GLY A 165 -0.67 -10.37 7.02
N PHE A 166 0.10 -11.36 6.55
CA PHE A 166 0.95 -11.27 5.38
C PHE A 166 0.71 -12.47 4.46
N GLY A 167 0.59 -12.18 3.16
CA GLY A 167 0.59 -13.20 2.12
C GLY A 167 1.96 -13.25 1.45
N ARG A 168 2.54 -14.44 1.30
CA ARG A 168 3.83 -14.62 0.61
C ARG A 168 3.61 -15.09 -0.82
N PRO A 169 3.98 -14.25 -1.85
CA PRO A 169 3.94 -14.68 -3.24
C PRO A 169 4.89 -15.85 -3.54
N ALA A 170 4.62 -16.57 -4.62
CA ALA A 170 5.53 -17.56 -5.14
C ALA A 170 6.66 -16.89 -5.92
N PHE A 171 7.83 -16.76 -5.30
CA PHE A 171 9.02 -16.22 -5.91
C PHE A 171 9.86 -17.29 -6.62
N GLY A 172 10.72 -16.86 -7.54
CA GLY A 172 11.73 -17.68 -8.21
C GLY A 172 11.45 -17.99 -9.67
N THR A 173 10.21 -18.27 -10.07
CA THR A 173 9.86 -18.54 -11.48
C THR A 173 9.12 -17.33 -12.07
N PRO A 174 9.75 -16.58 -13.02
CA PRO A 174 9.07 -15.47 -13.67
C PRO A 174 7.84 -15.92 -14.45
N VAL A 175 6.74 -15.16 -14.33
CA VAL A 175 5.54 -15.37 -15.13
C VAL A 175 5.51 -14.40 -16.31
N LYS A 176 4.78 -14.75 -17.37
CA LYS A 176 4.63 -13.87 -18.53
C LYS A 176 3.95 -12.55 -18.11
N LYS A 177 4.59 -11.43 -18.44
CA LYS A 177 4.03 -10.11 -18.21
C LYS A 177 2.76 -9.93 -19.05
N LYS A 178 1.69 -9.44 -18.41
CA LYS A 178 0.47 -9.05 -19.11
C LYS A 178 0.73 -7.70 -19.79
N GLU A 179 0.65 -7.67 -21.11
CA GLU A 179 0.70 -6.42 -21.86
C GLU A 179 -0.63 -5.68 -21.69
N VAL A 180 -0.57 -4.40 -21.34
CA VAL A 180 -1.71 -3.49 -21.33
C VAL A 180 -1.52 -2.52 -22.47
N LYS A 181 -2.52 -2.38 -23.33
CA LYS A 181 -2.56 -1.29 -24.31
C LYS A 181 -2.38 0.02 -23.52
N ALA A 182 -1.27 0.71 -23.77
CA ALA A 182 -0.87 1.91 -23.01
C ALA A 182 -2.02 2.91 -22.98
N ALA A 183 -2.60 3.13 -21.81
CA ALA A 183 -3.26 4.41 -21.53
C ALA A 183 -2.14 5.47 -21.52
N ALA A 184 -2.37 6.58 -22.20
CA ALA A 184 -1.38 7.65 -22.32
C ALA A 184 -0.87 8.06 -20.91
N PRO A 185 0.44 8.30 -20.73
CA PRO A 185 0.98 8.63 -19.41
C PRO A 185 0.32 9.92 -18.91
N ALA A 186 -0.32 9.84 -17.74
CA ALA A 186 -0.73 11.04 -17.03
C ALA A 186 0.51 11.88 -16.75
N LYS A 187 0.52 13.12 -17.23
CA LYS A 187 1.59 14.08 -16.96
C LYS A 187 1.75 14.21 -15.44
N PRO A 188 2.97 14.23 -14.89
CA PRO A 188 3.15 14.44 -13.46
C PRO A 188 2.45 15.73 -13.04
N ALA A 189 1.50 15.64 -12.12
CA ALA A 189 0.84 16.82 -11.57
C ALA A 189 1.88 17.62 -10.77
N ALA A 190 2.03 18.90 -11.11
CA ALA A 190 2.86 19.84 -10.37
C ALA A 190 2.40 19.88 -8.90
N LYS A 191 3.36 19.79 -7.96
CA LYS A 191 3.12 19.86 -6.51
C LYS A 191 2.19 21.05 -6.20
N LYS A 192 0.97 20.79 -5.73
CA LYS A 192 0.10 21.83 -5.18
C LYS A 192 0.79 22.43 -3.96
N ALA A 193 1.05 23.73 -4.01
CA ALA A 193 1.51 24.49 -2.85
C ALA A 193 0.47 24.41 -1.71
N PRO A 194 0.90 24.39 -0.43
CA PRO A 194 -0.02 24.32 0.69
C PRO A 194 -0.97 25.50 0.69
N ALA A 195 -2.27 25.23 0.84
CA ALA A 195 -3.30 26.26 0.92
C ALA A 195 -3.02 27.17 2.13
N LYS A 196 -2.98 28.49 1.89
CA LYS A 196 -2.85 29.50 2.94
C LYS A 196 -4.11 29.49 3.82
N THR A 197 -3.93 29.25 5.11
CA THR A 197 -4.98 29.36 6.14
C THR A 197 -5.55 30.76 6.12
N PRO A 198 -6.88 30.96 6.06
CA PRO A 198 -7.45 32.32 6.15
C PRO A 198 -7.23 32.88 7.55
N ALA A 199 -6.75 34.11 7.61
CA ALA A 199 -6.55 34.87 8.84
C ALA A 199 -7.88 35.09 9.57
N LYS A 200 -7.93 34.78 10.87
CA LYS A 200 -9.05 35.10 11.75
C LYS A 200 -9.17 36.64 11.86
N THR A 201 -10.23 37.21 11.32
CA THR A 201 -10.62 38.60 11.58
C THR A 201 -11.18 38.70 13.00
N SER A 202 -10.51 39.49 13.84
CA SER A 202 -10.98 39.86 15.16
C SER A 202 -12.17 40.82 15.05
N ALA A 203 -13.31 40.48 15.67
CA ALA A 203 -14.46 41.34 15.80
C ALA A 203 -14.18 42.46 16.81
N PRO A 204 -14.68 43.70 16.58
CA PRO A 204 -14.48 44.82 17.50
C PRO A 204 -15.38 44.70 18.74
N LYS A 205 -14.80 44.95 19.92
CA LYS A 205 -15.55 45.12 21.19
C LYS A 205 -16.38 46.39 21.12
N LYS A 206 -17.69 46.25 21.31
CA LYS A 206 -18.57 47.41 21.60
C LYS A 206 -18.41 47.80 23.06
N LYS A 207 -18.31 49.13 23.24
CA LYS A 207 -18.42 49.82 24.54
C LYS A 207 -19.84 49.71 25.09
#